data_45984eba582bbdcfe168b7fd933eb386
#
_entry.id   45984eba582bbdcfe168b7fd933eb386
#
_cell.length_a   1.000
_cell.length_b   1.000
_cell.length_c   1.000
_cell.angle_alpha   90.00
_cell.angle_beta   90.00
_cell.angle_gamma   90.00
#
_symmetry.space_group_name_H-M   'P 1'
#
loop_
_entity.id
_entity.type
_entity.pdbx_description
1 polymer ?
#
loop_
_entity_poly.entity_id
_entity_poly.type
_entity_poly.pdbx_seq_one_letter_code
_entity_poly.pdbx_strand_id
1 'polypeptide(L)'
;GEGNGTGSRVLNPVTNIEVGRNSVFTMDTAQIKGVDSTVRETNVELAEGAKLYVLEKLMTDGEQKAESNIEVCLEGSGSSAQIVSRSVCKGHSLQTFHPKAVGRNKCHAHIQCDSIIMDQAEISSIPESNAKHVDAQIVHEAAAIIHEAAIGRINDEQLLKLRTLGMTEAEAENVIIENFLS
;
A
#
# COMPACT_ATOMS: atom_id res chain seq x y z
N GLY A 1 -10.52 14.92 7.98
CA GLY A 1 -11.02 16.06 8.79
C GLY A 1 -9.94 17.08 9.02
N GLU A 2 -10.22 18.33 8.72
CA GLU A 2 -9.33 19.42 9.09
C GLU A 2 -9.63 19.80 10.56
N GLY A 3 -8.67 19.58 11.45
CA GLY A 3 -8.79 20.02 12.85
C GLY A 3 -8.27 21.45 13.02
N ASN A 4 -9.02 22.26 13.75
CA ASN A 4 -8.64 23.65 14.09
C ASN A 4 -7.87 23.75 15.43
N GLY A 5 -7.37 22.64 15.95
CA GLY A 5 -6.63 22.58 17.21
C GLY A 5 -5.15 22.90 17.07
N THR A 6 -4.51 23.23 18.20
CA THR A 6 -3.06 23.47 18.31
C THR A 6 -2.24 22.19 18.54
N GLY A 7 -2.89 21.02 18.59
CA GLY A 7 -2.25 19.71 18.74
C GLY A 7 -1.93 19.04 17.41
N SER A 8 -1.16 17.93 17.46
CA SER A 8 -0.91 17.09 16.29
C SER A 8 -2.18 16.37 15.82
N ARG A 9 -2.33 16.31 14.50
CA ARG A 9 -3.46 15.60 13.86
C ARG A 9 -3.09 14.13 13.68
N VAL A 10 -3.74 13.27 14.44
CA VAL A 10 -3.51 11.82 14.43
C VAL A 10 -4.76 11.10 13.95
N LEU A 11 -4.58 10.18 13.01
CA LEU A 11 -5.64 9.32 12.48
C LEU A 11 -5.16 7.86 12.41
N ASN A 12 -5.69 7.01 13.27
CA ASN A 12 -5.34 5.59 13.32
C ASN A 12 -6.58 4.72 13.01
N PRO A 13 -6.95 4.56 11.75
CA PRO A 13 -8.11 3.77 11.37
C PRO A 13 -7.82 2.27 11.48
N VAL A 14 -8.81 1.54 11.97
CA VAL A 14 -8.82 0.07 11.92
C VAL A 14 -9.97 -0.38 11.03
N THR A 15 -9.66 -1.22 10.04
CA THR A 15 -10.63 -1.75 9.09
C THR A 15 -10.59 -3.29 9.12
N ASN A 16 -11.71 -3.91 9.38
CA ASN A 16 -11.86 -5.36 9.32
C ASN A 16 -12.82 -5.73 8.21
N ILE A 17 -12.42 -6.65 7.33
CA ILE A 17 -13.14 -7.05 6.13
C ILE A 17 -13.26 -8.58 6.10
N GLU A 18 -14.47 -9.07 5.96
CA GLU A 18 -14.75 -10.48 5.68
C GLU A 18 -15.37 -10.58 4.29
N VAL A 19 -14.71 -11.30 3.38
CA VAL A 19 -15.20 -11.52 2.02
C VAL A 19 -15.76 -12.92 1.92
N GLY A 20 -17.08 -13.03 1.72
CA GLY A 20 -17.79 -14.30 1.64
C GLY A 20 -17.41 -15.13 0.41
N ARG A 21 -17.90 -16.38 0.38
CA ARG A 21 -17.63 -17.33 -0.71
C ARG A 21 -17.99 -16.76 -2.07
N ASN A 22 -17.08 -16.92 -3.03
CA ASN A 22 -17.25 -16.49 -4.43
C ASN A 22 -17.59 -14.99 -4.60
N SER A 23 -17.32 -14.17 -3.59
CA SER A 23 -17.55 -12.72 -3.62
C SER A 23 -16.29 -11.98 -4.02
N VAL A 24 -16.48 -10.78 -4.55
CA VAL A 24 -15.40 -9.86 -4.92
C VAL A 24 -15.52 -8.60 -4.08
N PHE A 25 -14.44 -8.20 -3.45
CA PHE A 25 -14.35 -6.93 -2.72
C PHE A 25 -13.23 -6.07 -3.31
N THR A 26 -13.56 -4.82 -3.58
CA THR A 26 -12.59 -3.82 -4.06
C THR A 26 -12.53 -2.66 -3.07
N MET A 27 -11.32 -2.29 -2.65
CA MET A 27 -11.07 -1.16 -1.78
C MET A 27 -10.08 -0.19 -2.45
N ASP A 28 -10.49 1.04 -2.61
CA ASP A 28 -9.63 2.14 -3.04
C ASP A 28 -9.53 3.15 -1.90
N THR A 29 -8.33 3.41 -1.42
CA THR A 29 -8.08 4.36 -0.33
C THR A 29 -7.04 5.38 -0.75
N ALA A 30 -7.27 6.63 -0.39
CA ALA A 30 -6.34 7.72 -0.64
C ALA A 30 -6.17 8.58 0.62
N GLN A 31 -4.91 8.81 1.00
CA GLN A 31 -4.55 9.74 2.07
C GLN A 31 -3.43 10.66 1.58
N ILE A 32 -3.81 11.88 1.19
CA ILE A 32 -2.91 12.83 0.53
C ILE A 32 -2.60 14.03 1.41
N LYS A 33 -3.51 14.43 2.33
CA LYS A 33 -3.37 15.61 3.18
C LYS A 33 -4.07 15.45 4.52
N GLY A 34 -3.71 16.32 5.47
CA GLY A 34 -4.52 16.60 6.66
C GLY A 34 -4.15 15.82 7.92
N VAL A 35 -3.09 15.01 7.89
CA VAL A 35 -2.68 14.18 9.04
C VAL A 35 -1.19 14.33 9.28
N ASP A 36 -0.78 14.53 10.52
CA ASP A 36 0.63 14.62 10.93
C ASP A 36 1.21 13.22 11.21
N SER A 37 0.37 12.32 11.74
CA SER A 37 0.73 10.93 11.99
C SER A 37 -0.46 10.00 11.75
N THR A 38 -0.20 8.85 11.12
CA THR A 38 -1.21 7.81 10.95
C THR A 38 -0.59 6.42 11.09
N VAL A 39 -1.32 5.55 11.77
CA VAL A 39 -1.11 4.10 11.74
C VAL A 39 -2.41 3.47 11.28
N ARG A 40 -2.40 2.90 10.09
CA ARG A 40 -3.57 2.24 9.50
C ARG A 40 -3.45 0.75 9.67
N GLU A 41 -4.47 0.15 10.24
CA GLU A 41 -4.60 -1.31 10.37
C GLU A 41 -5.72 -1.82 9.49
N THR A 42 -5.42 -2.76 8.60
CA THR A 42 -6.41 -3.39 7.73
C THR A 42 -6.28 -4.90 7.83
N ASN A 43 -7.35 -5.56 8.25
CA ASN A 43 -7.41 -7.00 8.40
C ASN A 43 -8.48 -7.56 7.46
N VAL A 44 -8.12 -8.56 6.66
CA VAL A 44 -9.02 -9.16 5.68
C VAL A 44 -9.01 -10.67 5.82
N GLU A 45 -10.20 -11.26 5.82
CA GLU A 45 -10.40 -12.70 5.73
C GLU A 45 -11.12 -13.04 4.42
N LEU A 46 -10.55 -13.97 3.64
CA LEU A 46 -11.09 -14.41 2.36
C LEU A 46 -11.58 -15.85 2.43
N ALA A 47 -12.87 -16.05 2.24
CA ALA A 47 -13.47 -17.36 2.13
C ALA A 47 -13.17 -18.04 0.77
N GLU A 48 -13.66 -19.24 0.57
CA GLU A 48 -13.50 -20.01 -0.67
C GLU A 48 -13.92 -19.21 -1.91
N GLY A 49 -13.05 -19.13 -2.91
CA GLY A 49 -13.28 -18.42 -4.16
C GLY A 49 -13.41 -16.89 -4.03
N ALA A 50 -13.19 -16.34 -2.84
CA ALA A 50 -13.26 -14.90 -2.61
C ALA A 50 -12.10 -14.17 -3.29
N LYS A 51 -12.36 -12.97 -3.78
CA LYS A 51 -11.35 -12.11 -4.44
C LYS A 51 -11.28 -10.75 -3.78
N LEU A 52 -10.07 -10.31 -3.48
CA LEU A 52 -9.76 -9.00 -2.94
C LEU A 52 -8.92 -8.19 -3.92
N TYR A 53 -9.32 -6.94 -4.15
CA TYR A 53 -8.51 -5.95 -4.85
C TYR A 53 -8.38 -4.71 -3.97
N VAL A 54 -7.14 -4.36 -3.63
CA VAL A 54 -6.83 -3.16 -2.84
C VAL A 54 -5.90 -2.25 -3.63
N LEU A 55 -6.29 -0.99 -3.74
CA LEU A 55 -5.42 0.09 -4.18
C LEU A 55 -5.32 1.12 -3.06
N GLU A 56 -4.13 1.27 -2.49
CA GLU A 56 -3.82 2.29 -1.51
C GLU A 56 -2.96 3.39 -2.15
N LYS A 57 -3.36 4.64 -1.97
CA LYS A 57 -2.61 5.82 -2.39
C LYS A 57 -2.26 6.65 -1.17
N LEU A 58 -0.98 6.90 -0.98
CA LEU A 58 -0.47 7.60 0.19
C LEU A 58 0.54 8.68 -0.22
N MET A 59 0.39 9.87 0.34
CA MET A 59 1.36 10.94 0.20
C MET A 59 1.70 11.52 1.57
N THR A 60 2.99 11.66 1.85
CA THR A 60 3.50 12.33 3.05
C THR A 60 4.48 13.43 2.67
N ASP A 61 4.52 14.49 3.47
CA ASP A 61 5.41 15.64 3.30
C ASP A 61 5.78 16.23 4.66
N GLY A 62 6.77 17.12 4.70
CA GLY A 62 7.24 17.74 5.93
C GLY A 62 7.76 16.71 6.93
N GLU A 63 7.28 16.76 8.16
CA GLU A 63 7.63 15.83 9.25
C GLU A 63 6.57 14.73 9.46
N GLN A 64 5.69 14.51 8.51
CA GLN A 64 4.61 13.54 8.62
C GLN A 64 5.13 12.10 8.72
N LYS A 65 4.38 11.26 9.45
CA LYS A 65 4.67 9.84 9.59
C LYS A 65 3.45 9.01 9.24
N ALA A 66 3.63 8.03 8.39
CA ALA A 66 2.56 7.12 8.01
C ALA A 66 3.04 5.67 8.07
N GLU A 67 2.23 4.85 8.69
CA GLU A 67 2.40 3.40 8.74
C GLU A 67 1.12 2.74 8.23
N SER A 68 1.26 1.80 7.31
CA SER A 68 0.16 0.98 6.81
C SER A 68 0.46 -0.48 7.05
N ASN A 69 -0.34 -1.10 7.90
CA ASN A 69 -0.30 -2.51 8.23
C ASN A 69 -1.51 -3.20 7.59
N ILE A 70 -1.26 -4.12 6.68
CA ILE A 70 -2.30 -4.88 5.99
C ILE A 70 -2.06 -6.38 6.24
N GLU A 71 -3.02 -7.06 6.84
CA GLU A 71 -3.01 -8.51 6.99
C GLU A 71 -4.16 -9.13 6.19
N VAL A 72 -3.82 -10.05 5.29
CA VAL A 72 -4.79 -10.79 4.49
C VAL A 72 -4.66 -12.27 4.81
N CYS A 73 -5.74 -12.86 5.27
CA CYS A 73 -5.86 -14.28 5.54
C CYS A 73 -6.65 -14.94 4.42
N LEU A 74 -5.98 -15.76 3.60
CA LEU A 74 -6.58 -16.50 2.51
C LEU A 74 -6.99 -17.89 3.06
N GLU A 75 -8.17 -17.94 3.68
CA GLU A 75 -8.69 -19.13 4.37
C GLU A 75 -9.22 -20.19 3.41
N GLY A 76 -9.93 -19.76 2.38
CA GLY A 76 -10.64 -20.65 1.47
C GLY A 76 -9.84 -21.04 0.24
N SER A 77 -10.11 -22.23 -0.26
CA SER A 77 -9.54 -22.71 -1.53
C SER A 77 -9.98 -21.80 -2.69
N GLY A 78 -9.06 -21.48 -3.59
CA GLY A 78 -9.31 -20.61 -4.73
C GLY A 78 -9.46 -19.13 -4.38
N SER A 79 -9.20 -18.74 -3.14
CA SER A 79 -9.16 -17.33 -2.76
C SER A 79 -7.96 -16.61 -3.38
N SER A 80 -8.12 -15.32 -3.66
CA SER A 80 -7.06 -14.50 -4.24
C SER A 80 -7.08 -13.07 -3.72
N ALA A 81 -5.90 -12.47 -3.61
CA ALA A 81 -5.73 -11.08 -3.23
C ALA A 81 -4.73 -10.38 -4.15
N GLN A 82 -5.07 -9.18 -4.57
CA GLN A 82 -4.15 -8.25 -5.22
C GLN A 82 -4.14 -6.95 -4.44
N ILE A 83 -2.98 -6.58 -3.92
CA ILE A 83 -2.79 -5.38 -3.12
C ILE A 83 -1.71 -4.54 -3.78
N VAL A 84 -2.06 -3.31 -4.14
CA VAL A 84 -1.14 -2.33 -4.70
C VAL A 84 -1.10 -1.12 -3.78
N SER A 85 0.08 -0.79 -3.26
CA SER A 85 0.34 0.44 -2.54
C SER A 85 1.18 1.36 -3.42
N ARG A 86 0.64 2.54 -3.74
CA ARG A 86 1.36 3.60 -4.43
C ARG A 86 1.58 4.76 -3.47
N SER A 87 2.81 5.15 -3.27
CA SER A 87 3.12 6.20 -2.31
C SER A 87 4.14 7.22 -2.81
N VAL A 88 3.99 8.45 -2.33
CA VAL A 88 4.95 9.53 -2.52
C VAL A 88 5.38 10.05 -1.15
N CYS A 89 6.68 10.08 -0.91
CA CYS A 89 7.28 10.49 0.34
C CYS A 89 8.20 11.69 0.09
N LYS A 90 7.87 12.84 0.68
CA LYS A 90 8.58 14.13 0.48
C LYS A 90 9.09 14.70 1.80
N GLY A 91 9.95 15.72 1.70
CA GLY A 91 10.48 16.47 2.85
C GLY A 91 11.35 15.57 3.74
N HIS A 92 11.05 15.54 5.02
CA HIS A 92 11.65 14.66 6.03
C HIS A 92 10.64 13.60 6.52
N SER A 93 9.61 13.33 5.73
CA SER A 93 8.55 12.41 6.13
C SER A 93 9.01 10.96 6.10
N LEU A 94 8.32 10.13 6.87
CA LEU A 94 8.61 8.71 7.00
C LEU A 94 7.37 7.89 6.65
N GLN A 95 7.56 6.84 5.85
CA GLN A 95 6.52 5.88 5.55
C GLN A 95 7.00 4.46 5.87
N THR A 96 6.12 3.64 6.41
CA THR A 96 6.32 2.21 6.58
C THR A 96 5.12 1.47 5.99
N PHE A 97 5.39 0.54 5.08
CA PHE A 97 4.41 -0.37 4.52
C PHE A 97 4.72 -1.79 4.97
N HIS A 98 3.79 -2.39 5.72
CA HIS A 98 3.95 -3.71 6.32
C HIS A 98 2.81 -4.63 5.89
N PRO A 99 2.88 -5.20 4.68
CA PRO A 99 1.91 -6.16 4.19
C PRO A 99 2.22 -7.56 4.73
N LYS A 100 1.18 -8.25 5.18
CA LYS A 100 1.25 -9.63 5.62
C LYS A 100 0.19 -10.47 4.91
N ALA A 101 0.60 -11.56 4.29
CA ALA A 101 -0.31 -12.52 3.70
C ALA A 101 -0.16 -13.90 4.35
N VAL A 102 -1.27 -14.48 4.74
CA VAL A 102 -1.33 -15.81 5.34
C VAL A 102 -2.19 -16.70 4.44
N GLY A 103 -1.57 -17.63 3.72
CA GLY A 103 -2.27 -18.63 2.91
C GLY A 103 -2.52 -19.89 3.71
N ARG A 104 -3.77 -20.31 3.86
CA ARG A 104 -4.17 -21.51 4.59
C ARG A 104 -4.70 -22.62 3.70
N ASN A 105 -4.87 -22.32 2.42
CA ASN A 105 -5.38 -23.26 1.44
C ASN A 105 -4.78 -22.95 0.06
N LYS A 106 -5.22 -23.64 -1.00
CA LYS A 106 -4.86 -23.31 -2.38
C LYS A 106 -5.34 -21.87 -2.67
N CYS A 107 -4.40 -20.95 -2.77
CA CYS A 107 -4.69 -19.52 -2.91
C CYS A 107 -3.58 -18.81 -3.67
N HIS A 108 -3.85 -17.56 -4.04
CA HIS A 108 -2.89 -16.67 -4.70
C HIS A 108 -2.95 -15.28 -4.09
N ALA A 109 -1.79 -14.69 -3.79
CA ALA A 109 -1.68 -13.30 -3.38
C ALA A 109 -0.54 -12.61 -4.12
N HIS A 110 -0.80 -11.42 -4.63
CA HIS A 110 0.19 -10.52 -5.20
C HIS A 110 0.13 -9.18 -4.48
N ILE A 111 1.25 -8.78 -3.91
CA ILE A 111 1.38 -7.53 -3.16
C ILE A 111 2.50 -6.72 -3.80
N GLN A 112 2.17 -5.50 -4.23
CA GLN A 112 3.07 -4.59 -4.90
C GLN A 112 3.15 -3.26 -4.14
N CYS A 113 4.37 -2.79 -3.91
CA CYS A 113 4.66 -1.50 -3.32
C CYS A 113 5.45 -0.65 -4.30
N ASP A 114 4.81 0.35 -4.88
CA ASP A 114 5.44 1.32 -5.77
C ASP A 114 5.56 2.67 -5.06
N SER A 115 6.77 3.23 -5.00
CA SER A 115 6.99 4.44 -4.23
C SER A 115 7.98 5.38 -4.88
N ILE A 116 7.68 6.68 -4.79
CA ILE A 116 8.58 7.77 -5.16
C ILE A 116 9.06 8.45 -3.88
N ILE A 117 10.39 8.54 -3.73
CA ILE A 117 11.04 9.27 -2.63
C ILE A 117 11.61 10.58 -3.17
N MET A 118 11.38 11.65 -2.45
CA MET A 118 11.92 12.99 -2.73
C MET A 118 12.58 13.56 -1.47
N ASP A 119 13.47 14.52 -1.68
CA ASP A 119 14.18 15.22 -0.60
C ASP A 119 14.94 14.24 0.33
N GLN A 120 14.69 14.31 1.62
CA GLN A 120 15.29 13.48 2.67
C GLN A 120 14.29 12.49 3.29
N ALA A 121 13.18 12.23 2.59
CA ALA A 121 12.18 11.30 3.05
C ALA A 121 12.68 9.84 2.99
N GLU A 122 12.09 9.01 3.83
CA GLU A 122 12.42 7.58 3.92
C GLU A 122 11.18 6.72 3.82
N ILE A 123 11.31 5.60 3.13
CA ILE A 123 10.27 4.56 3.07
C ILE A 123 10.88 3.19 3.38
N SER A 124 10.16 2.41 4.16
CA SER A 124 10.47 1.03 4.48
C SER A 124 9.32 0.13 4.06
N SER A 125 9.60 -0.93 3.32
CA SER A 125 8.65 -1.99 3.01
C SER A 125 9.12 -3.28 3.68
N ILE A 126 8.29 -3.82 4.56
CA ILE A 126 8.59 -4.99 5.38
C ILE A 126 7.53 -6.07 5.08
N PRO A 127 7.66 -6.82 3.97
CA PRO A 127 6.69 -7.84 3.61
C PRO A 127 6.83 -9.10 4.48
N GLU A 128 5.71 -9.64 4.90
CA GLU A 128 5.64 -10.94 5.56
C GLU A 128 4.72 -11.89 4.79
N SER A 129 5.16 -13.12 4.60
CA SER A 129 4.34 -14.18 4.03
C SER A 129 4.42 -15.45 4.84
N ASN A 130 3.27 -16.05 5.13
CA ASN A 130 3.15 -17.32 5.81
C ASN A 130 2.22 -18.23 5.03
N ALA A 131 2.74 -19.36 4.53
CA ALA A 131 1.93 -20.47 4.05
C ALA A 131 1.74 -21.44 5.22
N LYS A 132 0.59 -21.41 5.87
CA LYS A 132 0.24 -22.36 6.92
C LYS A 132 -0.65 -23.45 6.34
N HIS A 133 -0.26 -24.67 6.53
CA HIS A 133 -0.99 -25.84 6.10
C HIS A 133 -1.72 -26.52 7.27
N VAL A 134 -2.96 -26.91 7.04
CA VAL A 134 -3.76 -27.66 8.02
C VAL A 134 -3.57 -29.19 7.88
N ASP A 135 -3.15 -29.68 6.70
CA ASP A 135 -2.86 -31.08 6.45
C ASP A 135 -1.48 -31.29 5.81
N ALA A 136 -0.64 -32.03 6.48
CA ALA A 136 0.78 -32.25 6.14
C ALA A 136 1.08 -32.94 4.79
N GLN A 137 0.07 -33.34 4.03
CA GLN A 137 0.25 -34.11 2.79
C GLN A 137 0.12 -33.32 1.48
N ILE A 138 -0.26 -32.01 1.51
CA ILE A 138 -0.50 -31.21 0.29
C ILE A 138 0.29 -29.89 0.30
N VAL A 139 1.48 -29.88 0.83
CA VAL A 139 2.14 -28.68 1.36
C VAL A 139 2.77 -27.73 0.34
N HIS A 140 3.23 -28.16 -0.82
CA HIS A 140 4.20 -27.38 -1.58
C HIS A 140 3.68 -26.61 -2.82
N GLU A 141 2.47 -26.83 -3.27
CA GLU A 141 1.92 -26.18 -4.47
C GLU A 141 0.66 -25.34 -4.23
N ALA A 142 0.22 -25.21 -2.99
CA ALA A 142 -1.13 -24.74 -2.70
C ALA A 142 -1.25 -23.22 -2.52
N ALA A 143 -0.22 -22.53 -2.04
CA ALA A 143 -0.27 -21.09 -1.83
C ALA A 143 0.84 -20.36 -2.61
N ALA A 144 0.47 -19.53 -3.57
CA ALA A 144 1.39 -18.66 -4.30
C ALA A 144 1.29 -17.23 -3.79
N ILE A 145 2.26 -16.79 -3.01
CA ILE A 145 2.32 -15.44 -2.45
C ILE A 145 3.55 -14.74 -3.03
N ILE A 146 3.32 -13.62 -3.72
CA ILE A 146 4.35 -12.82 -4.37
C ILE A 146 4.34 -11.42 -3.77
N HIS A 147 5.52 -10.94 -3.32
CA HIS A 147 5.75 -9.57 -2.91
C HIS A 147 6.72 -8.90 -3.89
N GLU A 148 6.35 -7.72 -4.36
CA GLU A 148 7.19 -6.90 -5.23
C GLU A 148 7.28 -5.48 -4.66
N ALA A 149 8.44 -4.83 -4.83
CA ALA A 149 8.63 -3.45 -4.45
C ALA A 149 9.46 -2.72 -5.51
N ALA A 150 8.98 -1.56 -5.93
CA ALA A 150 9.69 -0.62 -6.78
C ALA A 150 9.76 0.74 -6.08
N ILE A 151 10.87 0.99 -5.41
CA ILE A 151 11.09 2.21 -4.64
C ILE A 151 12.22 3.00 -5.30
N GLY A 152 11.96 4.24 -5.69
CA GLY A 152 12.93 5.06 -6.39
C GLY A 152 12.69 6.55 -6.25
N ARG A 153 13.61 7.33 -6.83
CA ARG A 153 13.49 8.80 -6.92
C ARG A 153 12.90 9.21 -8.25
N ILE A 154 12.38 10.43 -8.32
CA ILE A 154 11.92 11.02 -9.60
C ILE A 154 13.10 11.03 -10.58
N ASN A 155 12.80 10.63 -11.82
CA ASN A 155 13.78 10.60 -12.90
C ASN A 155 14.08 12.03 -13.37
N ASP A 156 15.36 12.45 -13.27
CA ASP A 156 15.85 13.76 -13.69
C ASP A 156 15.56 14.04 -15.17
N GLU A 157 15.56 13.02 -16.01
CA GLU A 157 15.24 13.18 -17.44
C GLU A 157 13.78 13.57 -17.66
N GLN A 158 12.87 13.02 -16.88
CA GLN A 158 11.44 13.40 -16.95
C GLN A 158 11.24 14.82 -16.46
N LEU A 159 11.88 15.22 -15.37
CA LEU A 159 11.86 16.59 -14.87
C LEU A 159 12.40 17.56 -15.92
N LEU A 160 13.54 17.24 -16.53
CA LEU A 160 14.16 18.08 -17.55
C LEU A 160 13.24 18.28 -18.75
N LYS A 161 12.59 17.22 -19.24
CA LYS A 161 11.63 17.30 -20.36
C LYS A 161 10.48 18.25 -20.05
N LEU A 162 9.87 18.16 -18.87
CA LEU A 162 8.76 19.03 -18.47
C LEU A 162 9.23 20.48 -18.32
N ARG A 163 10.41 20.71 -17.78
CA ARG A 163 11.01 22.06 -17.67
C ARG A 163 11.31 22.68 -19.04
N THR A 164 11.72 21.89 -20.04
CA THR A 164 11.90 22.40 -21.41
C THR A 164 10.59 22.81 -22.08
N LEU A 165 9.44 22.33 -21.56
CA LEU A 165 8.11 22.77 -21.98
C LEU A 165 7.63 24.04 -21.23
N GLY A 166 8.46 24.65 -20.40
CA GLY A 166 8.19 25.89 -19.71
C GLY A 166 7.65 25.74 -18.28
N MET A 167 7.61 24.53 -17.74
CA MET A 167 7.21 24.30 -16.35
C MET A 167 8.34 24.67 -15.37
N THR A 168 7.98 25.20 -14.23
CA THR A 168 8.89 25.27 -13.07
C THR A 168 9.18 23.86 -12.57
N GLU A 169 10.21 23.70 -11.76
CA GLU A 169 10.55 22.41 -11.15
C GLU A 169 9.40 21.87 -10.30
N ALA A 170 8.80 22.72 -9.48
CA ALA A 170 7.65 22.34 -8.64
C ALA A 170 6.42 21.91 -9.46
N GLU A 171 6.13 22.58 -10.58
CA GLU A 171 5.05 22.20 -11.48
C GLU A 171 5.33 20.85 -12.15
N ALA A 172 6.56 20.63 -12.59
CA ALA A 172 6.98 19.36 -13.21
C ALA A 172 6.90 18.20 -12.21
N GLU A 173 7.37 18.39 -10.98
CA GLU A 173 7.23 17.39 -9.90
C GLU A 173 5.78 17.06 -9.62
N ASN A 174 4.91 18.06 -9.49
CA ASN A 174 3.49 17.84 -9.24
C ASN A 174 2.81 17.03 -10.35
N VAL A 175 3.12 17.31 -11.62
CA VAL A 175 2.59 16.54 -12.75
C VAL A 175 3.01 15.06 -12.67
N ILE A 176 4.27 14.79 -12.34
CA ILE A 176 4.77 13.42 -12.18
C ILE A 176 4.05 12.71 -11.02
N ILE A 177 3.92 13.38 -9.87
CA ILE A 177 3.25 12.84 -8.68
C ILE A 177 1.78 12.54 -8.95
N GLU A 178 1.04 13.47 -9.54
CA GLU A 178 -0.38 13.29 -9.85
C GLU A 178 -0.60 12.13 -10.82
N ASN A 179 0.24 12.01 -11.84
CA ASN A 179 0.17 10.90 -12.78
C ASN A 179 0.50 9.55 -12.12
N PHE A 180 1.47 9.53 -11.21
CA PHE A 180 1.86 8.33 -10.49
C PHE A 180 0.76 7.86 -9.51
N LEU A 181 0.08 8.80 -8.85
CA LEU A 181 -1.01 8.51 -7.91
C LEU A 181 -2.38 8.36 -8.60
N SER A 182 -2.49 8.67 -9.88
CA SER A 182 -3.73 8.42 -10.62
C SER A 182 -3.92 6.92 -10.89
#